data_49e667e8048ff3cfaa27a97606be9744
#
_entry.id   49e667e8048ff3cfaa27a97606be9744
#
_cell.length_a   1.000
_cell.length_b   1.000
_cell.length_c   1.000
_cell.angle_alpha   90.00
_cell.angle_beta   90.00
_cell.angle_gamma   90.00
#
_symmetry.space_group_name_H-M   'P 1'
#
loop_
_entity.id
_entity.type
_entity.pdbx_description
1 polymer ?
#
loop_
_entity_poly.entity_id
_entity_poly.type
_entity_poly.pdbx_seq_one_letter_code
_entity_poly.pdbx_strand_id
1 'polypeptide(L)'
;MASAEPFFISAENIMKKTILFDLDGTLIDSTSAILKGFDAAFLAHDKKEPDHDALKSLVGYPLEIMFEKLGAKKNLIDEYVKEYKACYEKIYLDETVLLPHAMDALKEASTFADVGVVTTKTSKFSIILLEHLGVMKFIKTVVGRDDVVNPKPDPEPINLALKRLEKGKDNAFMVGDTIMDLKAAKAALITSVGLTCGYGKESDLRQFSEHIFANPLEAVGFIKEA
;
A
#
# COMPACT_ATOMS: atom_id res chain seq x y z
N MET A 1 -42.42 -11.48 7.79
CA MET A 1 -41.76 -10.19 8.13
C MET A 1 -40.59 -10.53 9.02
N ALA A 2 -39.38 -10.52 8.45
CA ALA A 2 -38.15 -10.73 9.23
C ALA A 2 -37.75 -9.38 9.83
N SER A 3 -37.72 -9.29 11.14
CA SER A 3 -37.25 -8.13 11.88
C SER A 3 -35.73 -8.00 11.66
N ALA A 4 -35.30 -6.93 10.99
CA ALA A 4 -33.89 -6.56 10.98
C ALA A 4 -33.49 -6.17 12.41
N GLU A 5 -32.67 -6.98 13.07
CA GLU A 5 -32.05 -6.58 14.32
C GLU A 5 -31.10 -5.40 14.06
N PRO A 6 -31.13 -4.34 14.88
CA PRO A 6 -30.20 -3.24 14.73
C PRO A 6 -28.79 -3.73 15.06
N PHE A 7 -27.86 -3.51 14.14
CA PHE A 7 -26.43 -3.81 14.28
C PHE A 7 -25.85 -2.88 15.36
N PHE A 8 -25.74 -3.35 16.60
CA PHE A 8 -25.07 -2.62 17.67
C PHE A 8 -23.56 -2.80 17.55
N ILE A 9 -22.86 -1.80 16.98
CA ILE A 9 -21.42 -1.69 17.13
C ILE A 9 -21.15 -1.43 18.62
N SER A 10 -20.37 -2.29 19.28
CA SER A 10 -20.03 -2.09 20.69
C SER A 10 -19.24 -0.80 20.87
N ALA A 11 -19.44 -0.07 21.98
CA ALA A 11 -18.75 1.18 22.27
C ALA A 11 -17.20 1.03 22.26
N GLU A 12 -16.69 -0.15 22.65
CA GLU A 12 -15.25 -0.50 22.56
C GLU A 12 -14.75 -0.55 21.11
N ASN A 13 -15.59 -0.94 20.15
CA ASN A 13 -15.22 -1.00 18.74
C ASN A 13 -15.18 0.38 18.08
N ILE A 14 -15.93 1.37 18.61
CA ILE A 14 -15.93 2.76 18.13
C ILE A 14 -14.67 3.50 18.58
N MET A 15 -14.10 3.15 19.75
CA MET A 15 -12.93 3.82 20.34
C MET A 15 -11.59 3.29 19.82
N LYS A 16 -11.57 2.10 19.21
CA LYS A 16 -10.32 1.50 18.72
C LYS A 16 -9.85 2.18 17.44
N LYS A 17 -8.60 2.66 17.43
CA LYS A 17 -7.98 3.28 16.24
C LYS A 17 -7.93 2.31 15.06
N THR A 18 -7.88 2.87 13.87
CA THR A 18 -7.67 2.11 12.63
C THR A 18 -6.41 2.62 11.93
N ILE A 19 -5.48 1.74 11.63
CA ILE A 19 -4.26 2.07 10.90
C ILE A 19 -4.25 1.28 9.59
N LEU A 20 -4.29 2.01 8.48
CA LEU A 20 -4.15 1.46 7.15
C LEU A 20 -2.74 1.76 6.66
N PHE A 21 -1.97 0.73 6.35
CA PHE A 21 -0.62 0.87 5.79
C PHE A 21 -0.65 0.66 4.27
N ASP A 22 0.15 1.42 3.53
CA ASP A 22 0.60 0.94 2.23
C ASP A 22 1.55 -0.24 2.40
N LEU A 23 1.96 -0.86 1.32
CA LEU A 23 2.78 -2.07 1.33
C LEU A 23 4.20 -1.78 0.84
N ASP A 24 4.37 -1.53 -0.47
CA ASP A 24 5.67 -1.33 -1.10
C ASP A 24 6.29 0.02 -0.71
N GLY A 25 7.46 0.04 -0.09
CA GLY A 25 8.11 1.26 0.42
C GLY A 25 7.62 1.70 1.81
N THR A 26 6.59 1.05 2.34
CA THR A 26 6.03 1.33 3.67
C THR A 26 6.30 0.19 4.66
N LEU A 27 5.92 -1.02 4.33
CA LEU A 27 6.12 -2.23 5.15
C LEU A 27 7.17 -3.17 4.56
N ILE A 28 7.32 -3.19 3.24
CA ILE A 28 8.23 -4.08 2.53
C ILE A 28 9.14 -3.32 1.56
N ASP A 29 10.33 -3.83 1.36
CA ASP A 29 11.19 -3.50 0.22
C ASP A 29 11.08 -4.62 -0.83
N SER A 30 10.39 -4.32 -1.91
CA SER A 30 10.23 -5.18 -3.08
C SER A 30 10.94 -4.61 -4.32
N THR A 31 11.84 -3.62 -4.12
CA THR A 31 12.51 -2.89 -5.19
C THR A 31 13.17 -3.83 -6.18
N SER A 32 13.92 -4.83 -5.69
CA SER A 32 14.60 -5.81 -6.56
C SER A 32 13.63 -6.58 -7.44
N ALA A 33 12.54 -7.10 -6.88
CA ALA A 33 11.52 -7.83 -7.63
C ALA A 33 10.81 -6.94 -8.66
N ILE A 34 10.52 -5.69 -8.30
CA ILE A 34 9.88 -4.72 -9.20
C ILE A 34 10.80 -4.42 -10.38
N LEU A 35 12.06 -4.06 -10.13
CA LEU A 35 13.02 -3.73 -11.19
C LEU A 35 13.18 -4.90 -12.16
N LYS A 36 13.45 -6.11 -11.67
CA LYS A 36 13.60 -7.31 -12.50
C LYS A 36 12.35 -7.62 -13.33
N GLY A 37 11.16 -7.40 -12.76
CA GLY A 37 9.91 -7.56 -13.50
C GLY A 37 9.77 -6.58 -14.67
N PHE A 38 10.10 -5.29 -14.44
CA PHE A 38 10.09 -4.28 -15.50
C PHE A 38 11.18 -4.55 -16.55
N ASP A 39 12.40 -4.92 -16.13
CA ASP A 39 13.48 -5.29 -17.04
C ASP A 39 13.04 -6.42 -17.98
N ALA A 40 12.44 -7.47 -17.44
CA ALA A 40 11.93 -8.60 -18.23
C ALA A 40 10.90 -8.14 -19.27
N ALA A 41 9.95 -7.29 -18.88
CA ALA A 41 8.94 -6.77 -19.79
C ALA A 41 9.51 -5.87 -20.90
N PHE A 42 10.39 -4.94 -20.55
CA PHE A 42 11.02 -4.05 -21.53
C PHE A 42 11.99 -4.79 -22.46
N LEU A 43 12.77 -5.73 -21.94
CA LEU A 43 13.66 -6.57 -22.77
C LEU A 43 12.87 -7.42 -23.78
N ALA A 44 11.71 -7.93 -23.40
CA ALA A 44 10.87 -8.72 -24.30
C ALA A 44 10.34 -7.90 -25.49
N HIS A 45 9.99 -6.64 -25.27
CA HIS A 45 9.31 -5.80 -26.28
C HIS A 45 10.21 -4.75 -26.95
N ASP A 46 11.17 -4.16 -26.22
CA ASP A 46 12.00 -3.05 -26.68
C ASP A 46 13.50 -3.41 -26.80
N LYS A 47 13.90 -4.60 -26.33
CA LYS A 47 15.31 -5.05 -26.29
C LYS A 47 16.24 -4.12 -25.51
N LYS A 48 15.68 -3.36 -24.56
CA LYS A 48 16.38 -2.39 -23.73
C LYS A 48 15.68 -2.33 -22.36
N GLU A 49 16.44 -2.22 -21.28
CA GLU A 49 15.94 -1.99 -19.93
C GLU A 49 15.43 -0.55 -19.76
N PRO A 50 14.45 -0.32 -18.88
CA PRO A 50 13.99 1.02 -18.55
C PRO A 50 15.01 1.75 -17.67
N ASP A 51 14.86 3.06 -17.53
CA ASP A 51 15.61 3.83 -16.54
C ASP A 51 15.12 3.47 -15.13
N HIS A 52 15.98 2.86 -14.33
CA HIS A 52 15.65 2.39 -12.99
C HIS A 52 15.36 3.52 -11.99
N ASP A 53 15.97 4.71 -12.15
CA ASP A 53 15.69 5.83 -11.25
C ASP A 53 14.33 6.44 -11.58
N ALA A 54 14.01 6.57 -12.87
CA ALA A 54 12.66 6.93 -13.30
C ALA A 54 11.63 5.90 -12.82
N LEU A 55 11.92 4.60 -12.96
CA LEU A 55 11.04 3.52 -12.51
C LEU A 55 10.77 3.60 -11.00
N LYS A 56 11.81 3.73 -10.17
CA LYS A 56 11.66 3.86 -8.70
C LYS A 56 10.75 5.03 -8.32
N SER A 57 10.88 6.17 -9.03
CA SER A 57 10.04 7.34 -8.78
C SER A 57 8.55 7.15 -9.09
N LEU A 58 8.22 6.08 -9.81
CA LEU A 58 6.84 5.72 -10.19
C LEU A 58 6.24 4.62 -9.32
N VAL A 59 7.01 4.01 -8.42
CA VAL A 59 6.45 3.00 -7.50
C VAL A 59 5.34 3.64 -6.67
N GLY A 60 4.23 2.91 -6.50
CA GLY A 60 2.99 3.43 -5.92
C GLY A 60 1.91 3.74 -6.95
N TYR A 61 2.25 3.93 -8.23
CA TYR A 61 1.27 3.99 -9.32
C TYR A 61 0.82 2.59 -9.77
N PRO A 62 -0.38 2.44 -10.35
CA PRO A 62 -0.77 1.21 -11.06
C PRO A 62 0.22 0.85 -12.18
N LEU A 63 0.43 -0.46 -12.41
CA LEU A 63 1.42 -0.96 -13.38
C LEU A 63 1.23 -0.35 -14.77
N GLU A 64 -0.01 -0.25 -15.25
CA GLU A 64 -0.34 0.29 -16.57
C GLU A 64 0.16 1.74 -16.72
N ILE A 65 -0.02 2.53 -15.68
CA ILE A 65 0.44 3.93 -15.63
C ILE A 65 1.97 4.00 -15.56
N MET A 66 2.61 3.10 -14.81
CA MET A 66 4.07 3.04 -14.75
C MET A 66 4.66 2.72 -16.11
N PHE A 67 4.14 1.71 -16.82
CA PHE A 67 4.58 1.36 -18.17
C PHE A 67 4.39 2.52 -19.16
N GLU A 68 3.24 3.19 -19.14
CA GLU A 68 2.98 4.34 -19.99
C GLU A 68 3.99 5.48 -19.75
N LYS A 69 4.24 5.80 -18.47
CA LYS A 69 5.18 6.87 -18.09
C LYS A 69 6.63 6.54 -18.41
N LEU A 70 7.00 5.26 -18.43
CA LEU A 70 8.33 4.77 -18.84
C LEU A 70 8.49 4.67 -20.36
N GLY A 71 7.45 5.01 -21.14
CA GLY A 71 7.52 5.06 -22.58
C GLY A 71 7.21 3.75 -23.29
N ALA A 72 6.59 2.79 -22.60
CA ALA A 72 6.08 1.57 -23.23
C ALA A 72 5.04 1.90 -24.33
N LYS A 73 4.99 1.09 -25.38
CA LYS A 73 4.06 1.25 -26.50
C LYS A 73 2.62 1.09 -26.00
N LYS A 74 1.80 2.14 -26.15
CA LYS A 74 0.42 2.17 -25.60
C LYS A 74 -0.45 0.98 -26.00
N ASN A 75 -0.30 0.51 -27.23
CA ASN A 75 -1.06 -0.64 -27.76
C ASN A 75 -0.54 -2.00 -27.27
N LEU A 76 0.53 -2.04 -26.48
CA LEU A 76 1.15 -3.26 -25.94
C LEU A 76 1.24 -3.23 -24.41
N ILE A 77 0.57 -2.29 -23.72
CA ILE A 77 0.63 -2.18 -22.27
C ILE A 77 0.23 -3.48 -21.58
N ASP A 78 -0.82 -4.14 -22.06
CA ASP A 78 -1.29 -5.41 -21.49
C ASP A 78 -0.23 -6.53 -21.62
N GLU A 79 0.51 -6.56 -22.71
CA GLU A 79 1.61 -7.50 -22.94
C GLU A 79 2.79 -7.21 -21.99
N TYR A 80 3.17 -5.94 -21.81
CA TYR A 80 4.20 -5.58 -20.82
C TYR A 80 3.78 -6.00 -19.41
N VAL A 81 2.53 -5.72 -19.02
CA VAL A 81 2.00 -6.13 -17.71
C VAL A 81 2.01 -7.65 -17.56
N LYS A 82 1.69 -8.39 -18.62
CA LYS A 82 1.73 -9.85 -18.62
C LYS A 82 3.17 -10.38 -18.41
N GLU A 83 4.15 -9.86 -19.15
CA GLU A 83 5.55 -10.26 -19.00
C GLU A 83 6.09 -9.90 -17.61
N TYR A 84 5.78 -8.69 -17.12
CA TYR A 84 6.09 -8.28 -15.75
C TYR A 84 5.56 -9.30 -14.74
N LYS A 85 4.26 -9.61 -14.80
CA LYS A 85 3.64 -10.56 -13.86
C LYS A 85 4.25 -11.94 -13.95
N ALA A 86 4.56 -12.42 -15.15
CA ALA A 86 5.16 -13.73 -15.36
C ALA A 86 6.59 -13.84 -14.77
N CYS A 87 7.36 -12.75 -14.80
CA CYS A 87 8.67 -12.66 -14.14
C CYS A 87 8.48 -12.51 -12.62
N TYR A 88 7.69 -11.52 -12.20
CA TYR A 88 7.45 -11.18 -10.79
C TYR A 88 6.96 -12.39 -9.98
N GLU A 89 6.02 -13.17 -10.50
CA GLU A 89 5.46 -14.36 -9.85
C GLU A 89 6.51 -15.42 -9.48
N LYS A 90 7.65 -15.45 -10.17
CA LYS A 90 8.73 -16.41 -9.92
C LYS A 90 9.72 -15.98 -8.84
N ILE A 91 9.82 -14.66 -8.60
CA ILE A 91 10.92 -14.09 -7.81
C ILE A 91 10.47 -13.30 -6.58
N TYR A 92 9.22 -12.85 -6.52
CA TYR A 92 8.76 -11.86 -5.54
C TYR A 92 8.90 -12.30 -4.09
N LEU A 93 8.81 -13.60 -3.79
CA LEU A 93 8.99 -14.11 -2.43
C LEU A 93 10.45 -14.05 -1.98
N ASP A 94 11.38 -14.38 -2.88
CA ASP A 94 12.81 -14.42 -2.58
C ASP A 94 13.44 -13.01 -2.61
N GLU A 95 12.84 -12.09 -3.37
CA GLU A 95 13.37 -10.75 -3.65
C GLU A 95 12.64 -9.64 -2.86
N THR A 96 11.81 -10.00 -1.88
CA THR A 96 11.09 -9.05 -1.04
C THR A 96 11.39 -9.30 0.43
N VAL A 97 11.69 -8.23 1.15
CA VAL A 97 11.98 -8.28 2.59
C VAL A 97 11.14 -7.25 3.35
N LEU A 98 11.01 -7.41 4.66
CA LEU A 98 10.44 -6.36 5.51
C LEU A 98 11.40 -5.17 5.57
N LEU A 99 10.85 -3.97 5.49
CA LEU A 99 11.58 -2.76 5.81
C LEU A 99 11.97 -2.74 7.30
N PRO A 100 13.07 -2.04 7.65
CA PRO A 100 13.44 -1.85 9.05
C PRO A 100 12.26 -1.33 9.88
N HIS A 101 12.08 -1.90 11.06
CA HIS A 101 11.01 -1.56 12.02
C HIS A 101 9.57 -1.92 11.60
N ALA A 102 9.32 -2.48 10.41
CA ALA A 102 7.96 -2.84 9.97
C ALA A 102 7.32 -3.93 10.83
N MET A 103 8.09 -4.97 11.21
CA MET A 103 7.62 -6.02 12.12
C MET A 103 7.20 -5.46 13.47
N ASP A 104 8.01 -4.61 14.07
CA ASP A 104 7.75 -4.03 15.40
C ASP A 104 6.58 -3.04 15.33
N ALA A 105 6.48 -2.26 14.26
CA ALA A 105 5.36 -1.37 14.00
C ALA A 105 4.02 -2.13 13.93
N LEU A 106 3.95 -3.21 13.16
CA LEU A 106 2.75 -4.03 13.03
C LEU A 106 2.38 -4.72 14.35
N LYS A 107 3.37 -5.24 15.06
CA LYS A 107 3.17 -5.85 16.38
C LYS A 107 2.61 -4.84 17.37
N GLU A 108 3.21 -3.64 17.48
CA GLU A 108 2.74 -2.60 18.37
C GLU A 108 1.34 -2.09 17.97
N ALA A 109 1.13 -1.74 16.70
CA ALA A 109 -0.14 -1.28 16.18
C ALA A 109 -1.29 -2.24 16.51
N SER A 110 -1.07 -3.55 16.36
CA SER A 110 -2.09 -4.58 16.62
C SER A 110 -2.57 -4.64 18.07
N THR A 111 -1.81 -4.06 19.01
CA THR A 111 -2.19 -4.04 20.44
C THR A 111 -3.29 -3.02 20.74
N PHE A 112 -3.38 -1.92 19.98
CA PHE A 112 -4.31 -0.82 20.25
C PHE A 112 -5.17 -0.40 19.06
N ALA A 113 -4.85 -0.88 17.84
CA ALA A 113 -5.54 -0.51 16.62
C ALA A 113 -6.00 -1.75 15.83
N ASP A 114 -6.97 -1.54 14.94
CA ASP A 114 -7.28 -2.46 13.87
C ASP A 114 -6.42 -2.11 12.66
N VAL A 115 -5.61 -3.08 12.22
CA VAL A 115 -4.62 -2.87 11.17
C VAL A 115 -5.13 -3.42 9.84
N GLY A 116 -5.02 -2.61 8.79
CA GLY A 116 -5.27 -3.00 7.40
C GLY A 116 -4.13 -2.63 6.48
N VAL A 117 -4.13 -3.21 5.30
CA VAL A 117 -3.24 -2.86 4.19
C VAL A 117 -4.05 -2.36 3.00
N VAL A 118 -3.63 -1.24 2.42
CA VAL A 118 -4.25 -0.62 1.24
C VAL A 118 -3.16 -0.32 0.20
N THR A 119 -3.10 -1.11 -0.86
CA THR A 119 -1.99 -1.09 -1.82
C THR A 119 -2.43 -1.07 -3.27
N THR A 120 -1.57 -0.59 -4.18
CA THR A 120 -1.74 -0.70 -5.64
C THR A 120 -1.27 -2.05 -6.21
N LYS A 121 -0.64 -2.90 -5.39
CA LYS A 121 -0.39 -4.31 -5.72
C LYS A 121 -1.70 -5.11 -5.65
N THR A 122 -1.83 -6.19 -6.40
CA THR A 122 -3.02 -7.05 -6.30
C THR A 122 -3.12 -7.71 -4.92
N SER A 123 -4.33 -7.89 -4.43
CA SER A 123 -4.61 -8.47 -3.10
C SER A 123 -4.02 -9.88 -2.98
N LYS A 124 -4.11 -10.70 -4.04
CA LYS A 124 -3.52 -12.06 -4.06
C LYS A 124 -2.02 -12.05 -3.75
N PHE A 125 -1.22 -11.26 -4.47
CA PHE A 125 0.22 -11.19 -4.23
C PHE A 125 0.55 -10.58 -2.87
N SER A 126 -0.22 -9.58 -2.44
CA SER A 126 -0.02 -8.92 -1.14
C SER A 126 -0.25 -9.89 0.02
N ILE A 127 -1.32 -10.68 0.00
CA ILE A 127 -1.63 -11.65 1.06
C ILE A 127 -0.53 -12.72 1.14
N ILE A 128 -0.13 -13.31 0.00
CA ILE A 128 0.92 -14.34 -0.02
C ILE A 128 2.25 -13.78 0.51
N LEU A 129 2.63 -12.55 0.14
CA LEU A 129 3.83 -11.89 0.67
C LEU A 129 3.74 -11.68 2.18
N LEU A 130 2.63 -11.15 2.68
CA LEU A 130 2.42 -10.88 4.11
C LEU A 130 2.43 -12.19 4.93
N GLU A 131 1.91 -13.28 4.36
CA GLU A 131 1.99 -14.63 4.96
C GLU A 131 3.42 -15.13 4.98
N HIS A 132 4.14 -15.06 3.84
CA HIS A 132 5.53 -15.48 3.70
C HIS A 132 6.45 -14.73 4.69
N LEU A 133 6.25 -13.42 4.83
CA LEU A 133 7.01 -12.57 5.77
C LEU A 133 6.55 -12.71 7.24
N GLY A 134 5.53 -13.53 7.52
CA GLY A 134 5.06 -13.84 8.88
C GLY A 134 4.32 -12.70 9.58
N VAL A 135 3.83 -11.70 8.84
CA VAL A 135 3.17 -10.51 9.39
C VAL A 135 1.65 -10.48 9.20
N MET A 136 1.09 -11.36 8.36
CA MET A 136 -0.37 -11.40 8.09
C MET A 136 -1.21 -11.53 9.37
N LYS A 137 -0.69 -12.18 10.40
CA LYS A 137 -1.37 -12.34 11.71
C LYS A 137 -1.71 -11.04 12.43
N PHE A 138 -1.07 -9.93 12.08
CA PHE A 138 -1.35 -8.60 12.65
C PHE A 138 -2.38 -7.81 11.82
N ILE A 139 -2.71 -8.27 10.60
CA ILE A 139 -3.47 -7.55 9.60
C ILE A 139 -4.87 -8.17 9.48
N LYS A 140 -5.91 -7.35 9.63
CA LYS A 140 -7.31 -7.78 9.57
C LYS A 140 -7.92 -7.69 8.17
N THR A 141 -7.41 -6.81 7.33
CA THR A 141 -7.89 -6.63 5.95
C THR A 141 -6.76 -6.23 5.02
N VAL A 142 -6.84 -6.71 3.79
CA VAL A 142 -5.98 -6.29 2.69
C VAL A 142 -6.88 -5.83 1.56
N VAL A 143 -6.65 -4.63 1.05
CA VAL A 143 -7.31 -4.08 -0.13
C VAL A 143 -6.24 -3.83 -1.19
N GLY A 144 -6.30 -4.60 -2.26
CA GLY A 144 -5.39 -4.50 -3.40
C GLY A 144 -6.01 -3.78 -4.59
N ARG A 145 -5.22 -3.66 -5.66
CA ARG A 145 -5.64 -3.03 -6.93
C ARG A 145 -6.87 -3.68 -7.54
N ASP A 146 -7.00 -4.99 -7.40
CA ASP A 146 -8.05 -5.83 -7.96
C ASP A 146 -9.37 -5.81 -7.16
N ASP A 147 -9.36 -5.21 -5.98
CA ASP A 147 -10.57 -5.05 -5.14
C ASP A 147 -11.41 -3.80 -5.49
N VAL A 148 -10.85 -2.86 -6.27
CA VAL A 148 -11.43 -1.53 -6.51
C VAL A 148 -11.42 -1.15 -7.98
N VAL A 149 -12.33 -0.27 -8.36
CA VAL A 149 -12.35 0.33 -9.69
C VAL A 149 -11.31 1.44 -9.77
N ASN A 150 -11.29 2.32 -8.78
CA ASN A 150 -10.42 3.48 -8.72
C ASN A 150 -9.34 3.27 -7.65
N PRO A 151 -8.06 3.04 -8.03
CA PRO A 151 -6.96 2.90 -7.06
C PRO A 151 -6.56 4.26 -6.46
N LYS A 152 -5.69 4.24 -5.45
CA LYS A 152 -5.04 5.46 -4.94
C LYS A 152 -4.51 6.31 -6.10
N PRO A 153 -4.75 7.63 -6.11
CA PRO A 153 -5.13 8.51 -4.99
C PRO A 153 -6.65 8.64 -4.77
N ASP A 154 -7.49 7.83 -5.41
CA ASP A 154 -8.92 7.80 -5.11
C ASP A 154 -9.16 7.27 -3.68
N PRO A 155 -10.18 7.76 -2.95
CA PRO A 155 -10.49 7.29 -1.60
C PRO A 155 -11.13 5.90 -1.56
N GLU A 156 -11.54 5.33 -2.70
CA GLU A 156 -12.27 4.05 -2.77
C GLU A 156 -11.57 2.92 -2.00
N PRO A 157 -10.24 2.68 -2.15
CA PRO A 157 -9.56 1.59 -1.43
C PRO A 157 -9.59 1.77 0.09
N ILE A 158 -9.42 3.01 0.57
CA ILE A 158 -9.48 3.34 1.99
C ILE A 158 -10.90 3.12 2.52
N ASN A 159 -11.92 3.62 1.82
CA ASN A 159 -13.30 3.45 2.22
C ASN A 159 -13.70 1.96 2.23
N LEU A 160 -13.20 1.16 1.29
CA LEU A 160 -13.42 -0.28 1.26
C LEU A 160 -12.76 -0.98 2.46
N ALA A 161 -11.51 -0.58 2.81
CA ALA A 161 -10.81 -1.13 3.97
C ALA A 161 -11.55 -0.81 5.28
N LEU A 162 -11.99 0.44 5.46
CA LEU A 162 -12.79 0.85 6.62
C LEU A 162 -14.11 0.07 6.69
N LYS A 163 -14.80 -0.11 5.56
CA LYS A 163 -16.02 -0.91 5.49
C LYS A 163 -15.77 -2.37 5.89
N ARG A 164 -14.69 -3.01 5.40
CA ARG A 164 -14.33 -4.39 5.75
C ARG A 164 -13.98 -4.55 7.23
N LEU A 165 -13.44 -3.49 7.84
CA LEU A 165 -13.11 -3.44 9.27
C LEU A 165 -14.31 -3.03 10.14
N GLU A 166 -15.44 -2.64 9.54
CA GLU A 166 -16.61 -2.09 10.23
C GLU A 166 -16.26 -0.84 11.06
N LYS A 167 -15.41 0.04 10.49
CA LYS A 167 -14.90 1.25 11.13
C LYS A 167 -15.36 2.51 10.41
N GLY A 168 -15.50 3.59 11.21
CA GLY A 168 -15.69 4.94 10.71
C GLY A 168 -14.37 5.60 10.31
N LYS A 169 -14.46 6.88 9.97
CA LYS A 169 -13.31 7.72 9.61
C LYS A 169 -12.62 8.32 10.83
N ASP A 170 -13.35 8.45 11.93
CA ASP A 170 -12.81 8.95 13.18
C ASP A 170 -11.74 8.00 13.72
N ASN A 171 -10.61 8.54 14.15
CA ASN A 171 -9.45 7.76 14.60
C ASN A 171 -8.90 6.78 13.56
N ALA A 172 -9.07 7.08 12.25
CA ALA A 172 -8.50 6.34 11.15
C ALA A 172 -7.30 7.07 10.54
N PHE A 173 -6.26 6.31 10.24
CA PHE A 173 -4.98 6.81 9.74
C PHE A 173 -4.56 6.01 8.51
N MET A 174 -4.04 6.69 7.49
CA MET A 174 -3.34 6.08 6.36
C MET A 174 -1.86 6.40 6.47
N VAL A 175 -1.04 5.38 6.58
CA VAL A 175 0.43 5.45 6.64
C VAL A 175 0.98 4.99 5.30
N GLY A 176 1.75 5.84 4.64
CA GLY A 176 2.33 5.52 3.33
C GLY A 176 3.53 6.39 3.00
N ASP A 177 4.30 5.97 2.02
CA ASP A 177 5.54 6.62 1.62
C ASP A 177 5.41 7.45 0.34
N THR A 178 4.23 7.46 -0.30
CA THR A 178 4.01 8.22 -1.54
C THR A 178 2.89 9.25 -1.41
N ILE A 179 2.92 10.25 -2.31
CA ILE A 179 1.83 11.23 -2.43
C ILE A 179 0.47 10.60 -2.78
N MET A 180 0.47 9.37 -3.33
CA MET A 180 -0.76 8.65 -3.66
C MET A 180 -1.52 8.26 -2.39
N ASP A 181 -0.80 7.83 -1.35
CA ASP A 181 -1.33 7.47 -0.05
C ASP A 181 -1.93 8.67 0.67
N LEU A 182 -1.15 9.76 0.71
CA LEU A 182 -1.54 10.97 1.42
C LEU A 182 -2.74 11.66 0.75
N LYS A 183 -2.78 11.68 -0.58
CA LYS A 183 -3.94 12.19 -1.33
C LYS A 183 -5.17 11.32 -1.14
N ALA A 184 -5.03 10.00 -1.15
CA ALA A 184 -6.14 9.07 -0.89
C ALA A 184 -6.69 9.26 0.53
N ALA A 185 -5.82 9.41 1.53
CA ALA A 185 -6.21 9.70 2.92
C ALA A 185 -7.00 11.01 3.02
N LYS A 186 -6.49 12.08 2.41
CA LYS A 186 -7.18 13.38 2.37
C LYS A 186 -8.54 13.30 1.70
N ALA A 187 -8.63 12.60 0.57
CA ALA A 187 -9.89 12.39 -0.14
C ALA A 187 -10.88 11.52 0.65
N ALA A 188 -10.38 10.54 1.42
CA ALA A 188 -11.18 9.72 2.32
C ALA A 188 -11.58 10.44 3.61
N LEU A 189 -11.03 11.64 3.89
CA LEU A 189 -11.25 12.41 5.12
C LEU A 189 -10.75 11.67 6.38
N ILE A 190 -9.58 11.03 6.29
CA ILE A 190 -8.85 10.44 7.41
C ILE A 190 -7.48 11.09 7.56
N THR A 191 -6.80 10.84 8.68
CA THR A 191 -5.47 11.42 8.92
C THR A 191 -4.42 10.74 8.04
N SER A 192 -3.63 11.55 7.33
CA SER A 192 -2.50 11.09 6.52
C SER A 192 -1.20 11.14 7.32
N VAL A 193 -0.39 10.09 7.22
CA VAL A 193 0.94 9.98 7.84
C VAL A 193 1.93 9.52 6.77
N GLY A 194 2.95 10.34 6.51
CA GLY A 194 3.96 10.07 5.49
C GLY A 194 5.21 9.43 6.06
N LEU A 195 5.84 8.55 5.28
CA LEU A 195 7.12 7.91 5.62
C LEU A 195 8.21 8.29 4.61
N THR A 196 9.42 8.51 5.09
CA THR A 196 10.60 8.83 4.25
C THR A 196 11.49 7.63 3.97
N CYS A 197 11.13 6.43 4.45
CA CYS A 197 11.88 5.20 4.21
C CYS A 197 11.64 4.56 2.84
N GLY A 198 10.64 5.04 2.08
CA GLY A 198 10.24 4.46 0.79
C GLY A 198 10.66 5.31 -0.42
N TYR A 199 9.79 5.38 -1.40
CA TYR A 199 10.07 5.96 -2.73
C TYR A 199 9.78 7.45 -2.85
N GLY A 200 8.90 7.99 -2.00
CA GLY A 200 8.48 9.40 -2.05
C GLY A 200 9.55 10.36 -1.52
N LYS A 201 9.63 11.54 -2.11
CA LYS A 201 10.50 12.61 -1.61
C LYS A 201 9.82 13.32 -0.45
N GLU A 202 10.54 13.57 0.62
CA GLU A 202 10.02 14.28 1.81
C GLU A 202 9.40 15.62 1.46
N SER A 203 10.02 16.40 0.54
CA SER A 203 9.49 17.69 0.08
C SER A 203 8.09 17.60 -0.54
N ASP A 204 7.79 16.48 -1.18
CA ASP A 204 6.50 16.24 -1.83
C ASP A 204 5.48 15.74 -0.81
N LEU A 205 5.89 14.87 0.11
CA LEU A 205 5.04 14.37 1.20
C LEU A 205 4.55 15.50 2.11
N ARG A 206 5.44 16.45 2.47
CA ARG A 206 5.11 17.62 3.30
C ARG A 206 4.07 18.57 2.70
N GLN A 207 3.78 18.45 1.41
CA GLN A 207 2.68 19.21 0.77
C GLN A 207 1.29 18.63 1.11
N PHE A 208 1.24 17.38 1.58
CA PHE A 208 -0.02 16.65 1.80
C PHE A 208 -0.22 16.15 3.23
N SER A 209 0.82 16.15 4.07
CA SER A 209 0.73 15.77 5.47
C SER A 209 1.69 16.60 6.33
N GLU A 210 1.23 16.98 7.52
CA GLU A 210 2.07 17.57 8.57
C GLU A 210 2.81 16.50 9.38
N HIS A 211 2.38 15.24 9.29
CA HIS A 211 2.89 14.10 10.05
C HIS A 211 3.81 13.26 9.16
N ILE A 212 5.12 13.52 9.23
CA ILE A 212 6.15 12.83 8.44
C ILE A 212 7.16 12.20 9.41
N PHE A 213 7.41 10.91 9.22
CA PHE A 213 8.30 10.10 10.07
C PHE A 213 9.32 9.32 9.24
N ALA A 214 10.42 8.91 9.87
CA ALA A 214 11.47 8.19 9.17
C ALA A 214 11.10 6.73 8.87
N ASN A 215 10.26 6.11 9.68
CA ASN A 215 9.91 4.68 9.57
C ASN A 215 8.53 4.38 10.17
N PRO A 216 7.95 3.19 9.88
CA PRO A 216 6.61 2.84 10.34
C PRO A 216 6.46 2.77 11.87
N LEU A 217 7.52 2.46 12.62
CA LEU A 217 7.44 2.36 14.09
C LEU A 217 7.26 3.74 14.74
N GLU A 218 7.97 4.75 14.24
CA GLU A 218 7.79 6.15 14.69
C GLU A 218 6.37 6.65 14.38
N ALA A 219 5.84 6.34 13.19
CA ALA A 219 4.47 6.68 12.83
C ALA A 219 3.44 6.03 13.76
N VAL A 220 3.64 4.74 14.11
CA VAL A 220 2.77 4.02 15.06
C VAL A 220 2.84 4.64 16.45
N GLY A 221 4.04 5.03 16.91
CA GLY A 221 4.22 5.73 18.19
C GLY A 221 3.42 7.03 18.23
N PHE A 222 3.51 7.86 17.21
CA PHE A 222 2.69 9.07 17.07
C PHE A 222 1.19 8.76 17.09
N ILE A 223 0.74 7.78 16.28
CA ILE A 223 -0.68 7.43 16.20
C ILE A 223 -1.22 6.93 17.55
N LYS A 224 -0.41 6.24 18.34
CA LYS A 224 -0.80 5.74 19.66
C LYS A 224 -1.18 6.86 20.62
N GLU A 225 -0.49 7.99 20.53
CA GLU A 225 -0.66 9.16 21.41
C GLU A 225 -1.69 10.17 20.88
N ALA A 226 -1.97 10.19 19.57
CA ALA A 226 -2.93 11.08 18.94
C ALA A 226 -4.38 10.74 19.31
#